data_aa62b863ed5b66c79f64774db15cc4fd
#
_entry.id   aa62b863ed5b66c79f64774db15cc4fd
#
_cell.length_a   1.000
_cell.length_b   1.000
_cell.length_c   1.000
_cell.angle_alpha   90.00
_cell.angle_beta   90.00
_cell.angle_gamma   90.00
#
_symmetry.space_group_name_H-M   'P 1'
#
loop_
_entity.id
_entity.type
_entity.pdbx_description
1 polymer ?
#
loop_
_entity_poly.entity_id
_entity_poly.type
_entity_poly.pdbx_seq_one_letter_code
_entity_poly.pdbx_strand_id
1 'polypeptide(L)'
;MFFKSKQFQLGLALALGIIVFFLPRPEGTKFKIIGDQGRLVLQNVSQHFTLVPAEKEKAKEYIVEAIHPKSPECTAQFLQDTAAKLKIEEVEVEYINGLSPKAKRFLAVLVVLLFLFVAEPIPLEITAICIGVFLVIMGISDVKGAWAPYMHPVVVFIMCCLIFAISLDKAGITTRLGHFIVKKAGTSVTKFTFIISVSLGISSSFMHDAAACAIGIITMLPLMKAAGIEPHTKTAKFMMLSLPFGCSCGGMGSLIGTPPNAIFAAYASKAHGVEIGFAQWAALGIPVALVLLAITWLLLAR
;
A
#
# COMPACT_ATOMS: atom_id res chain seq x y z
N MET A 1 -20.89 -14.06 -20.70
CA MET A 1 -21.37 -14.71 -19.47
C MET A 1 -20.24 -15.45 -18.72
N PHE A 2 -19.29 -16.07 -19.42
CA PHE A 2 -18.15 -16.80 -18.84
C PHE A 2 -17.20 -15.94 -17.99
N PHE A 3 -16.92 -14.70 -18.38
CA PHE A 3 -16.02 -13.77 -17.64
C PHE A 3 -16.51 -13.36 -16.23
N LYS A 4 -17.77 -13.62 -15.89
CA LYS A 4 -18.34 -13.31 -14.56
C LYS A 4 -18.26 -14.48 -13.57
N SER A 5 -17.78 -15.65 -13.99
CA SER A 5 -17.60 -16.78 -13.06
C SER A 5 -16.35 -16.54 -12.20
N LYS A 6 -16.51 -16.56 -10.89
CA LYS A 6 -15.40 -16.43 -9.92
C LYS A 6 -14.29 -17.47 -10.16
N GLN A 7 -14.67 -18.69 -10.54
CA GLN A 7 -13.73 -19.77 -10.87
C GLN A 7 -12.90 -19.46 -12.11
N PHE A 8 -13.51 -18.87 -13.15
CA PHE A 8 -12.81 -18.46 -14.35
C PHE A 8 -11.81 -17.33 -14.06
N GLN A 9 -12.20 -16.34 -13.25
CA GLN A 9 -11.32 -15.25 -12.84
C GLN A 9 -10.12 -15.76 -12.02
N LEU A 10 -10.34 -16.70 -11.11
CA LEU A 10 -9.28 -17.34 -10.35
C LEU A 10 -8.31 -18.11 -11.27
N GLY A 11 -8.85 -18.90 -12.21
CA GLY A 11 -8.04 -19.60 -13.21
C GLY A 11 -7.22 -18.65 -14.07
N LEU A 12 -7.79 -17.52 -14.49
CA LEU A 12 -7.11 -16.50 -15.28
C LEU A 12 -5.99 -15.83 -14.49
N ALA A 13 -6.20 -15.54 -13.20
CA ALA A 13 -5.17 -14.99 -12.31
C ALA A 13 -3.95 -15.93 -12.25
N LEU A 14 -4.19 -17.21 -12.00
CA LEU A 14 -3.14 -18.22 -11.94
C LEU A 14 -2.43 -18.39 -13.28
N ALA A 15 -3.17 -18.40 -14.39
CA ALA A 15 -2.59 -18.49 -15.74
C ALA A 15 -1.67 -17.31 -16.05
N LEU A 16 -2.07 -16.08 -15.71
CA LEU A 16 -1.24 -14.89 -15.86
C LEU A 16 0.05 -14.99 -15.03
N GLY A 17 -0.05 -15.45 -13.78
CA GLY A 17 1.12 -15.67 -12.93
C GLY A 17 2.08 -16.71 -13.51
N ILE A 18 1.55 -17.81 -14.03
CA ILE A 18 2.32 -18.87 -14.70
C ILE A 18 3.02 -18.31 -15.94
N ILE A 19 2.33 -17.56 -16.79
CA ILE A 19 2.93 -16.91 -17.95
C ILE A 19 4.11 -16.05 -17.55
N VAL A 20 3.95 -15.17 -16.56
CA VAL A 20 5.03 -14.29 -16.07
C VAL A 20 6.17 -15.10 -15.46
N PHE A 21 5.86 -16.20 -14.78
CA PHE A 21 6.87 -17.09 -14.21
C PHE A 21 7.75 -17.76 -15.27
N PHE A 22 7.20 -18.12 -16.44
CA PHE A 22 7.95 -18.76 -17.53
C PHE A 22 8.59 -17.77 -18.51
N LEU A 23 8.22 -16.48 -18.48
CA LEU A 23 8.89 -15.47 -19.32
C LEU A 23 10.41 -15.48 -19.09
N PRO A 24 11.24 -15.31 -20.14
CA PRO A 24 12.68 -15.18 -19.97
C PRO A 24 12.99 -13.92 -19.15
N ARG A 25 13.92 -14.04 -18.20
CA ARG A 25 14.36 -12.89 -17.40
C ARG A 25 15.53 -12.19 -18.07
N PRO A 26 15.63 -10.85 -18.01
CA PRO A 26 16.86 -10.16 -18.36
C PRO A 26 17.94 -10.53 -17.33
N GLU A 27 19.03 -11.15 -17.80
CA GLU A 27 20.14 -11.52 -16.96
C GLU A 27 20.92 -10.27 -16.54
N GLY A 28 21.25 -10.17 -15.24
CA GLY A 28 22.05 -9.06 -14.73
C GLY A 28 23.52 -9.28 -15.01
N THR A 29 24.21 -8.22 -15.41
CA THR A 29 25.65 -8.22 -15.65
C THR A 29 26.42 -7.46 -14.60
N LYS A 30 25.75 -6.61 -13.81
CA LYS A 30 26.33 -5.78 -12.76
C LYS A 30 25.77 -6.19 -11.41
N PHE A 31 26.68 -6.42 -10.47
CA PHE A 31 26.33 -6.84 -9.12
C PHE A 31 27.01 -5.92 -8.11
N LYS A 32 26.38 -5.74 -6.97
CA LYS A 32 26.91 -5.02 -5.82
C LYS A 32 27.17 -6.02 -4.71
N ILE A 33 28.40 -6.05 -4.24
CA ILE A 33 28.83 -6.87 -3.12
C ILE A 33 28.90 -5.97 -1.90
N ILE A 34 28.16 -6.30 -0.86
CA ILE A 34 28.10 -5.56 0.41
C ILE A 34 28.68 -6.46 1.50
N GLY A 35 29.66 -5.98 2.23
CA GLY A 35 30.22 -6.70 3.36
C GLY A 35 31.71 -6.39 3.58
N ASP A 36 32.15 -6.53 4.83
CA ASP A 36 33.55 -6.21 5.27
C ASP A 36 34.61 -7.04 4.56
N GLN A 37 34.28 -8.26 4.18
CA GLN A 37 35.18 -9.20 3.52
C GLN A 37 34.90 -9.35 2.02
N GLY A 38 34.12 -8.46 1.42
CA GLY A 38 33.81 -8.47 -0.02
C GLY A 38 35.08 -8.44 -0.90
N ARG A 39 36.17 -7.83 -0.42
CA ARG A 39 37.48 -7.81 -1.11
C ARG A 39 38.11 -9.20 -1.29
N LEU A 40 37.91 -10.09 -0.33
CA LEU A 40 38.41 -11.47 -0.41
C LEU A 40 37.66 -12.30 -1.45
N VAL A 41 36.36 -12.10 -1.54
CA VAL A 41 35.53 -12.71 -2.58
C VAL A 41 35.99 -12.24 -3.96
N LEU A 42 36.21 -10.92 -4.12
CA LEU A 42 36.69 -10.33 -5.37
C LEU A 42 38.03 -10.86 -5.83
N GLN A 43 38.99 -11.05 -4.94
CA GLN A 43 40.30 -11.63 -5.29
C GLN A 43 40.17 -13.04 -5.87
N ASN A 44 39.23 -13.84 -5.37
CA ASN A 44 39.00 -15.22 -5.84
C ASN A 44 38.18 -15.29 -7.15
N VAL A 45 37.44 -14.24 -7.51
CA VAL A 45 36.61 -14.20 -8.72
C VAL A 45 37.10 -13.19 -9.76
N SER A 46 38.30 -12.63 -9.58
CA SER A 46 38.88 -11.61 -10.48
C SER A 46 39.01 -12.04 -11.94
N GLN A 47 39.00 -13.36 -12.23
CA GLN A 47 39.00 -13.90 -13.60
C GLN A 47 37.66 -13.77 -14.32
N HIS A 48 36.58 -13.63 -13.57
CA HIS A 48 35.20 -13.65 -14.09
C HIS A 48 34.49 -12.30 -13.98
N PHE A 49 34.99 -11.40 -13.12
CA PHE A 49 34.38 -10.10 -12.83
C PHE A 49 35.42 -8.98 -12.84
N THR A 50 35.02 -7.84 -13.41
CA THR A 50 35.79 -6.59 -13.40
C THR A 50 35.21 -5.63 -12.35
N LEU A 51 36.09 -5.02 -11.54
CA LEU A 51 35.72 -3.95 -10.62
C LEU A 51 35.34 -2.69 -11.41
N VAL A 52 34.15 -2.16 -11.15
CA VAL A 52 33.69 -0.88 -11.70
C VAL A 52 33.88 0.19 -10.62
N PRO A 53 34.62 1.29 -10.91
CA PRO A 53 34.79 2.37 -9.95
C PRO A 53 33.42 2.97 -9.58
N ALA A 54 33.10 2.98 -8.28
CA ALA A 54 31.88 3.59 -7.77
C ALA A 54 32.06 5.11 -7.69
N GLU A 55 31.09 5.89 -8.15
CA GLU A 55 31.09 7.37 -8.08
C GLU A 55 31.14 7.94 -6.65
N LYS A 56 30.84 7.14 -5.64
CA LYS A 56 31.03 7.43 -4.21
C LYS A 56 31.43 6.13 -3.50
N GLU A 57 32.68 6.03 -3.09
CA GLU A 57 33.15 4.97 -2.19
C GLU A 57 32.38 5.07 -0.85
N LYS A 58 31.32 4.28 -0.71
CA LYS A 58 30.84 3.91 0.61
C LYS A 58 31.71 2.78 1.10
N ALA A 59 32.33 2.97 2.25
CA ALA A 59 33.11 1.92 2.90
C ALA A 59 32.29 0.62 2.93
N LYS A 60 32.85 -0.50 2.33
CA LYS A 60 32.25 -1.84 2.30
C LYS A 60 31.30 -2.18 1.15
N GLU A 61 31.19 -1.35 0.11
CA GLU A 61 30.40 -1.65 -1.09
C GLU A 61 31.29 -1.76 -2.32
N TYR A 62 31.19 -2.86 -3.06
CA TYR A 62 31.96 -3.10 -4.28
C TYR A 62 31.05 -3.38 -5.45
N ILE A 63 31.21 -2.64 -6.55
CA ILE A 63 30.47 -2.88 -7.78
C ILE A 63 31.32 -3.71 -8.73
N VAL A 64 30.76 -4.82 -9.21
CA VAL A 64 31.42 -5.73 -10.14
C VAL A 64 30.59 -5.93 -11.39
N GLU A 65 31.23 -6.04 -12.52
CA GLU A 65 30.63 -6.34 -13.81
C GLU A 65 31.16 -7.67 -14.35
N ALA A 66 30.24 -8.53 -14.80
CA ALA A 66 30.57 -9.82 -15.36
C ALA A 66 31.30 -9.67 -16.70
N ILE A 67 32.48 -10.31 -16.86
CA ILE A 67 33.27 -10.26 -18.09
C ILE A 67 32.57 -11.03 -19.22
N HIS A 68 31.96 -12.18 -18.89
CA HIS A 68 31.26 -13.03 -19.84
C HIS A 68 29.82 -13.27 -19.35
N PRO A 69 28.84 -12.40 -19.69
CA PRO A 69 27.47 -12.43 -19.13
C PRO A 69 26.71 -13.75 -19.34
N LYS A 70 27.09 -14.55 -20.31
CA LYS A 70 26.45 -15.84 -20.63
C LYS A 70 27.13 -17.06 -19.98
N SER A 71 28.21 -16.86 -19.24
CA SER A 71 28.89 -17.95 -18.54
C SER A 71 28.21 -18.24 -17.20
N PRO A 72 28.02 -19.52 -16.81
CA PRO A 72 27.45 -19.86 -15.51
C PRO A 72 28.31 -19.38 -14.33
N GLU A 73 29.61 -19.14 -14.58
CA GLU A 73 30.57 -18.64 -13.60
C GLU A 73 30.52 -17.11 -13.41
N CYS A 74 29.72 -16.41 -14.19
CA CYS A 74 29.54 -14.97 -14.14
C CYS A 74 28.16 -14.57 -13.56
N THR A 75 27.60 -15.37 -12.67
CA THR A 75 26.28 -15.15 -12.07
C THR A 75 26.41 -14.69 -10.60
N ALA A 76 25.38 -14.00 -10.10
CA ALA A 76 25.31 -13.64 -8.68
C ALA A 76 25.32 -14.87 -7.77
N GLN A 77 24.80 -16.00 -8.25
CA GLN A 77 24.80 -17.26 -7.49
C GLN A 77 26.21 -17.79 -7.32
N PHE A 78 27.04 -17.71 -8.35
CA PHE A 78 28.46 -18.08 -8.28
C PHE A 78 29.24 -17.20 -7.26
N LEU A 79 28.92 -15.91 -7.20
CA LEU A 79 29.50 -15.01 -6.18
C LEU A 79 29.05 -15.40 -4.76
N GLN A 80 27.77 -15.75 -4.56
CA GLN A 80 27.27 -16.22 -3.27
C GLN A 80 27.85 -17.57 -2.88
N ASP A 81 27.96 -18.52 -3.81
CA ASP A 81 28.55 -19.85 -3.57
C ASP A 81 30.03 -19.74 -3.24
N THR A 82 30.75 -18.81 -3.86
CA THR A 82 32.14 -18.53 -3.56
C THR A 82 32.32 -17.93 -2.17
N ALA A 83 31.45 -16.99 -1.79
CA ALA A 83 31.42 -16.43 -0.44
C ALA A 83 31.13 -17.52 0.62
N ALA A 84 30.18 -18.41 0.34
CA ALA A 84 29.88 -19.55 1.20
C ALA A 84 31.03 -20.55 1.34
N LYS A 85 31.75 -20.85 0.24
CA LYS A 85 32.95 -21.71 0.25
C LYS A 85 34.09 -21.11 1.10
N LEU A 86 34.20 -19.78 1.10
CA LEU A 86 35.18 -19.05 1.91
C LEU A 86 34.74 -18.89 3.37
N LYS A 87 33.56 -19.43 3.75
CA LYS A 87 32.91 -19.28 5.09
C LYS A 87 32.72 -17.82 5.52
N ILE A 88 32.41 -16.95 4.56
CA ILE A 88 32.14 -15.54 4.79
C ILE A 88 30.61 -15.37 4.93
N GLU A 89 30.13 -15.22 6.16
CA GLU A 89 28.66 -15.18 6.46
C GLU A 89 28.02 -13.81 6.21
N GLU A 90 28.80 -12.72 6.07
CA GLU A 90 28.30 -11.34 6.01
C GLU A 90 28.43 -10.68 4.63
N VAL A 91 28.43 -11.46 3.55
CA VAL A 91 28.49 -10.90 2.19
C VAL A 91 27.14 -11.04 1.51
N GLU A 92 26.51 -9.92 1.20
CA GLU A 92 25.26 -9.83 0.43
C GLU A 92 25.55 -9.39 -1.01
N VAL A 93 24.97 -10.12 -1.98
CA VAL A 93 25.12 -9.80 -3.41
C VAL A 93 23.80 -9.29 -3.94
N GLU A 94 23.76 -8.00 -4.30
CA GLU A 94 22.60 -7.36 -4.89
C GLU A 94 22.78 -7.19 -6.42
N TYR A 95 21.68 -7.29 -7.16
CA TYR A 95 21.64 -7.00 -8.59
C TYR A 95 21.51 -5.49 -8.81
N ILE A 96 22.46 -4.88 -9.56
CA ILE A 96 22.35 -3.48 -9.99
C ILE A 96 21.51 -3.38 -11.26
N ASN A 97 21.69 -4.32 -12.19
CA ASN A 97 20.90 -4.41 -13.40
C ASN A 97 20.34 -5.83 -13.59
N GLY A 98 19.33 -5.95 -14.46
CA GLY A 98 18.66 -7.24 -14.67
C GLY A 98 17.67 -7.59 -13.57
N LEU A 99 17.16 -8.81 -13.60
CA LEU A 99 16.13 -9.29 -12.69
C LEU A 99 16.63 -10.52 -11.92
N SER A 100 16.68 -10.44 -10.60
CA SER A 100 17.06 -11.60 -9.78
C SER A 100 16.03 -12.72 -9.88
N PRO A 101 16.39 -14.00 -9.65
CA PRO A 101 15.43 -15.10 -9.63
C PRO A 101 14.29 -14.88 -8.62
N LYS A 102 14.62 -14.32 -7.44
CA LYS A 102 13.63 -13.96 -6.40
C LYS A 102 12.70 -12.84 -6.89
N ALA A 103 13.24 -11.80 -7.53
CA ALA A 103 12.44 -10.69 -8.06
C ALA A 103 11.50 -11.15 -9.18
N LYS A 104 11.92 -12.08 -10.05
CA LYS A 104 11.06 -12.69 -11.08
C LYS A 104 9.88 -13.44 -10.46
N ARG A 105 10.14 -14.28 -9.44
CA ARG A 105 9.09 -14.98 -8.70
C ARG A 105 8.14 -14.00 -8.03
N PHE A 106 8.68 -12.94 -7.44
CA PHE A 106 7.88 -11.87 -6.83
C PHE A 106 6.98 -11.18 -7.84
N LEU A 107 7.48 -10.86 -9.06
CA LEU A 107 6.65 -10.28 -10.12
C LEU A 107 5.50 -11.21 -10.54
N ALA A 108 5.75 -12.52 -10.65
CA ALA A 108 4.69 -13.48 -10.95
C ALA A 108 3.60 -13.47 -9.86
N VAL A 109 4.00 -13.50 -8.58
CA VAL A 109 3.07 -13.41 -7.44
C VAL A 109 2.34 -12.06 -7.45
N LEU A 110 3.04 -10.96 -7.71
CA LEU A 110 2.45 -9.62 -7.75
C LEU A 110 1.34 -9.51 -8.80
N VAL A 111 1.56 -10.06 -10.00
CA VAL A 111 0.53 -10.06 -11.06
C VAL A 111 -0.71 -10.84 -10.64
N VAL A 112 -0.54 -12.02 -10.02
CA VAL A 112 -1.65 -12.80 -9.47
C VAL A 112 -2.43 -12.00 -8.44
N LEU A 113 -1.72 -11.40 -7.47
CA LEU A 113 -2.33 -10.65 -6.38
C LEU A 113 -3.06 -9.40 -6.88
N LEU A 114 -2.45 -8.64 -7.81
CA LEU A 114 -3.10 -7.47 -8.42
C LEU A 114 -4.40 -7.86 -9.12
N PHE A 115 -4.40 -8.98 -9.86
CA PHE A 115 -5.60 -9.46 -10.50
C PHE A 115 -6.67 -9.87 -9.47
N LEU A 116 -6.27 -10.59 -8.39
CA LEU A 116 -7.18 -10.98 -7.32
C LEU A 116 -7.79 -9.76 -6.59
N PHE A 117 -7.00 -8.71 -6.38
CA PHE A 117 -7.50 -7.46 -5.76
C PHE A 117 -8.46 -6.69 -6.67
N VAL A 118 -8.23 -6.69 -7.99
CA VAL A 118 -9.07 -5.93 -8.94
C VAL A 118 -10.35 -6.70 -9.29
N ALA A 119 -10.24 -8.01 -9.51
CA ALA A 119 -11.38 -8.85 -9.94
C ALA A 119 -12.23 -9.35 -8.76
N GLU A 120 -11.68 -9.36 -7.53
CA GLU A 120 -12.33 -9.81 -6.28
C GLU A 120 -13.07 -11.15 -6.39
N PRO A 121 -12.47 -12.21 -7.00
CA PRO A 121 -13.12 -13.51 -7.07
C PRO A 121 -13.26 -14.17 -5.69
N ILE A 122 -12.37 -13.81 -4.77
CA ILE A 122 -12.35 -14.22 -3.35
C ILE A 122 -12.36 -12.96 -2.47
N PRO A 123 -12.81 -13.05 -1.21
CA PRO A 123 -12.79 -11.93 -0.28
C PRO A 123 -11.40 -11.32 -0.14
N LEU A 124 -11.33 -9.99 -0.03
CA LEU A 124 -10.07 -9.23 0.05
C LEU A 124 -9.19 -9.67 1.24
N GLU A 125 -9.83 -10.03 2.35
CA GLU A 125 -9.15 -10.50 3.57
C GLU A 125 -8.37 -11.79 3.31
N ILE A 126 -8.98 -12.73 2.55
CA ILE A 126 -8.32 -13.99 2.17
C ILE A 126 -7.18 -13.70 1.20
N THR A 127 -7.39 -12.82 0.20
CA THR A 127 -6.33 -12.40 -0.72
C THR A 127 -5.16 -11.80 0.03
N ALA A 128 -5.41 -10.96 1.03
CA ALA A 128 -4.37 -10.35 1.86
C ALA A 128 -3.55 -11.42 2.61
N ILE A 129 -4.19 -12.41 3.23
CA ILE A 129 -3.49 -13.52 3.91
C ILE A 129 -2.67 -14.35 2.91
N CYS A 130 -3.19 -14.58 1.69
CA CYS A 130 -2.50 -15.31 0.65
C CYS A 130 -1.16 -14.68 0.24
N ILE A 131 -0.96 -13.37 0.45
CA ILE A 131 0.33 -12.71 0.16
C ILE A 131 1.47 -13.42 0.91
N GLY A 132 1.35 -13.56 2.23
CA GLY A 132 2.37 -14.22 3.05
C GLY A 132 2.61 -15.67 2.63
N VAL A 133 1.53 -16.40 2.34
CA VAL A 133 1.59 -17.79 1.87
C VAL A 133 2.34 -17.91 0.55
N PHE A 134 2.01 -17.09 -0.44
CA PHE A 134 2.68 -17.10 -1.75
C PHE A 134 4.16 -16.72 -1.67
N LEU A 135 4.51 -15.75 -0.82
CA LEU A 135 5.91 -15.35 -0.63
C LEU A 135 6.77 -16.50 -0.07
N VAL A 136 6.21 -17.31 0.84
CA VAL A 136 6.90 -18.46 1.42
C VAL A 136 6.98 -19.62 0.42
N ILE A 137 5.85 -20.00 -0.21
CA ILE A 137 5.80 -21.13 -1.16
C ILE A 137 6.73 -20.89 -2.36
N MET A 138 6.79 -19.66 -2.86
CA MET A 138 7.68 -19.30 -3.98
C MET A 138 9.15 -19.12 -3.57
N GLY A 139 9.49 -19.30 -2.30
CA GLY A 139 10.85 -19.14 -1.79
C GLY A 139 11.40 -17.72 -1.97
N ILE A 140 10.53 -16.72 -1.91
CA ILE A 140 10.90 -15.30 -2.02
C ILE A 140 11.39 -14.79 -0.67
N SER A 141 10.69 -15.19 0.40
CA SER A 141 11.02 -14.85 1.79
C SER A 141 10.88 -16.08 2.68
N ASP A 142 11.59 -16.07 3.80
CA ASP A 142 11.36 -17.02 4.88
C ASP A 142 10.03 -16.75 5.60
N VAL A 143 9.58 -17.70 6.41
CA VAL A 143 8.30 -17.58 7.13
C VAL A 143 8.27 -16.34 8.01
N LYS A 144 9.35 -16.07 8.74
CA LYS A 144 9.43 -14.91 9.64
C LYS A 144 9.34 -13.58 8.86
N GLY A 145 10.11 -13.46 7.77
CA GLY A 145 10.11 -12.26 6.92
C GLY A 145 8.78 -12.03 6.21
N ALA A 146 8.10 -13.09 5.76
CA ALA A 146 6.81 -12.98 5.09
C ALA A 146 5.67 -12.54 6.03
N TRP A 147 5.70 -12.96 7.31
CA TRP A 147 4.64 -12.66 8.28
C TRP A 147 4.94 -11.47 9.20
N ALA A 148 6.21 -11.07 9.36
CA ALA A 148 6.57 -9.92 10.19
C ALA A 148 5.83 -8.62 9.81
N PRO A 149 5.61 -8.28 8.52
CA PRO A 149 4.87 -7.07 8.13
C PRO A 149 3.42 -7.04 8.63
N TYR A 150 2.77 -8.20 8.85
CA TYR A 150 1.39 -8.24 9.36
C TYR A 150 1.26 -7.79 10.82
N MET A 151 2.34 -7.87 11.58
CA MET A 151 2.41 -7.39 12.97
C MET A 151 3.29 -6.13 13.09
N HIS A 152 3.48 -5.42 11.99
CA HIS A 152 4.20 -4.14 12.04
C HIS A 152 3.45 -3.15 12.95
N PRO A 153 4.15 -2.32 13.76
CA PRO A 153 3.51 -1.36 14.67
C PRO A 153 2.43 -0.50 14.03
N VAL A 154 2.63 -0.08 12.78
CA VAL A 154 1.64 0.69 12.01
C VAL A 154 0.35 -0.10 11.77
N VAL A 155 0.44 -1.41 11.45
CA VAL A 155 -0.75 -2.26 11.23
C VAL A 155 -1.51 -2.44 12.54
N VAL A 156 -0.81 -2.68 13.64
CA VAL A 156 -1.40 -2.78 14.98
C VAL A 156 -2.07 -1.46 15.37
N PHE A 157 -1.42 -0.33 15.11
CA PHE A 157 -1.99 1.01 15.33
C PHE A 157 -3.31 1.21 14.56
N ILE A 158 -3.32 0.88 13.25
CA ILE A 158 -4.54 0.97 12.42
C ILE A 158 -5.65 0.08 13.00
N MET A 159 -5.32 -1.15 13.40
CA MET A 159 -6.28 -2.07 14.02
C MET A 159 -6.88 -1.49 15.31
N CYS A 160 -6.06 -0.90 16.19
CA CYS A 160 -6.54 -0.22 17.39
C CYS A 160 -7.47 0.96 17.06
N CYS A 161 -7.14 1.75 16.03
CA CYS A 161 -7.98 2.85 15.57
C CYS A 161 -9.35 2.36 15.06
N LEU A 162 -9.39 1.25 14.33
CA LEU A 162 -10.65 0.63 13.88
C LEU A 162 -11.51 0.15 15.06
N ILE A 163 -10.91 -0.50 16.06
CA ILE A 163 -11.60 -0.91 17.29
C ILE A 163 -12.16 0.29 18.02
N PHE A 164 -11.38 1.37 18.11
CA PHE A 164 -11.83 2.62 18.73
C PHE A 164 -13.02 3.24 17.95
N ALA A 165 -12.97 3.29 16.63
CA ALA A 165 -14.05 3.78 15.79
C ALA A 165 -15.34 2.98 15.98
N ILE A 166 -15.27 1.64 16.02
CA ILE A 166 -16.43 0.77 16.30
C ILE A 166 -16.98 1.02 17.70
N SER A 167 -16.11 1.27 18.67
CA SER A 167 -16.53 1.58 20.07
C SER A 167 -17.28 2.90 20.16
N LEU A 168 -16.83 3.94 19.43
CA LEU A 168 -17.53 5.22 19.33
C LEU A 168 -18.91 5.06 18.68
N ASP A 169 -19.02 4.23 17.66
CA ASP A 169 -20.29 3.94 16.99
C ASP A 169 -21.27 3.21 17.93
N LYS A 170 -20.82 2.16 18.60
CA LYS A 170 -21.63 1.45 19.61
C LYS A 170 -22.03 2.32 20.80
N ALA A 171 -21.22 3.30 21.18
CA ALA A 171 -21.56 4.28 22.21
C ALA A 171 -22.62 5.30 21.78
N GLY A 172 -23.06 5.26 20.49
CA GLY A 172 -24.06 6.16 19.93
C GLY A 172 -23.56 7.60 19.73
N ILE A 173 -22.26 7.84 19.85
CA ILE A 173 -21.67 9.17 19.64
C ILE A 173 -21.86 9.60 18.20
N THR A 174 -21.62 8.70 17.26
CA THR A 174 -21.77 8.89 15.82
C THR A 174 -23.20 9.22 15.45
N THR A 175 -24.19 8.52 16.04
CA THR A 175 -25.62 8.79 15.83
C THR A 175 -26.02 10.16 16.36
N ARG A 176 -25.53 10.55 17.54
CA ARG A 176 -25.79 11.88 18.12
C ARG A 176 -25.19 12.99 17.23
N LEU A 177 -23.98 12.79 16.71
CA LEU A 177 -23.34 13.71 15.78
C LEU A 177 -24.20 13.86 14.50
N GLY A 178 -24.68 12.74 13.94
CA GLY A 178 -25.58 12.74 12.80
C GLY A 178 -26.86 13.55 13.03
N HIS A 179 -27.52 13.37 14.16
CA HIS A 179 -28.73 14.16 14.52
C HIS A 179 -28.43 15.66 14.69
N PHE A 180 -27.30 16.01 15.28
CA PHE A 180 -26.89 17.40 15.41
C PHE A 180 -26.68 18.08 14.05
N ILE A 181 -26.03 17.36 13.12
CA ILE A 181 -25.77 17.81 11.75
C ILE A 181 -27.09 18.05 11.01
N VAL A 182 -28.03 17.07 11.05
CA VAL A 182 -29.33 17.17 10.40
C VAL A 182 -30.13 18.36 10.92
N LYS A 183 -30.13 18.59 12.25
CA LYS A 183 -30.81 19.71 12.87
C LYS A 183 -30.32 21.09 12.38
N LYS A 184 -29.02 21.21 12.06
CA LYS A 184 -28.42 22.47 11.58
C LYS A 184 -28.56 22.68 10.07
N ALA A 185 -28.76 21.63 9.28
CA ALA A 185 -28.69 21.68 7.83
C ALA A 185 -29.87 22.33 7.13
N GLY A 186 -31.07 22.37 7.78
CA GLY A 186 -32.28 22.94 7.19
C GLY A 186 -32.81 22.16 5.98
N THR A 187 -33.67 22.78 5.15
CA THR A 187 -34.40 22.13 4.04
C THR A 187 -33.69 22.20 2.67
N SER A 188 -32.62 22.96 2.55
CA SER A 188 -31.89 23.09 1.27
C SER A 188 -30.94 21.91 1.04
N VAL A 189 -31.18 21.13 -0.02
CA VAL A 189 -30.34 19.97 -0.40
C VAL A 189 -28.87 20.31 -0.49
N THR A 190 -28.52 21.41 -1.13
CA THR A 190 -27.12 21.85 -1.32
C THR A 190 -26.46 22.21 0.00
N LYS A 191 -27.15 22.98 0.86
CA LYS A 191 -26.63 23.34 2.21
C LYS A 191 -26.51 22.11 3.09
N PHE A 192 -27.51 21.23 3.03
CA PHE A 192 -27.53 19.98 3.78
C PHE A 192 -26.35 19.09 3.40
N THR A 193 -26.13 18.87 2.10
CA THR A 193 -25.02 18.06 1.58
C THR A 193 -23.68 18.66 1.97
N PHE A 194 -23.52 19.99 1.90
CA PHE A 194 -22.32 20.67 2.34
C PHE A 194 -22.02 20.44 3.82
N ILE A 195 -23.00 20.68 4.68
CA ILE A 195 -22.82 20.55 6.15
C ILE A 195 -22.49 19.10 6.51
N ILE A 196 -23.17 18.12 5.92
CA ILE A 196 -22.84 16.70 6.16
C ILE A 196 -21.44 16.36 5.66
N SER A 197 -21.10 16.72 4.43
CA SER A 197 -19.79 16.42 3.85
C SER A 197 -18.64 17.02 4.68
N VAL A 198 -18.76 18.28 5.09
CA VAL A 198 -17.76 18.95 5.93
C VAL A 198 -17.70 18.33 7.33
N SER A 199 -18.85 18.07 7.94
CA SER A 199 -18.88 17.48 9.29
C SER A 199 -18.29 16.07 9.31
N LEU A 200 -18.62 15.23 8.33
CA LEU A 200 -18.05 13.90 8.19
C LEU A 200 -16.57 13.96 7.82
N GLY A 201 -16.15 14.92 6.99
CA GLY A 201 -14.75 15.17 6.69
C GLY A 201 -13.95 15.52 7.94
N ILE A 202 -14.45 16.44 8.77
CA ILE A 202 -13.80 16.75 10.05
C ILE A 202 -13.78 15.52 10.97
N SER A 203 -14.88 14.79 11.07
CA SER A 203 -14.96 13.56 11.88
C SER A 203 -13.98 12.50 11.37
N SER A 204 -13.82 12.38 10.05
CA SER A 204 -12.89 11.46 9.40
C SER A 204 -11.42 11.75 9.74
N SER A 205 -11.07 12.97 10.14
CA SER A 205 -9.72 13.26 10.66
C SER A 205 -9.42 12.54 11.98
N PHE A 206 -10.43 12.17 12.76
CA PHE A 206 -10.28 11.56 14.08
C PHE A 206 -10.76 10.11 14.14
N MET A 207 -11.48 9.66 13.11
CA MET A 207 -11.92 8.27 12.95
C MET A 207 -11.60 7.83 11.52
N HIS A 208 -11.56 6.53 11.29
CA HIS A 208 -11.25 6.00 9.96
C HIS A 208 -12.27 6.51 8.93
N ASP A 209 -11.77 6.93 7.75
CA ASP A 209 -12.58 7.51 6.67
C ASP A 209 -13.73 6.62 6.19
N ALA A 210 -13.51 5.29 6.10
CA ALA A 210 -14.54 4.34 5.75
C ALA A 210 -15.68 4.29 6.79
N ALA A 211 -15.35 4.37 8.08
CA ALA A 211 -16.35 4.37 9.14
C ALA A 211 -17.20 5.66 9.10
N ALA A 212 -16.56 6.83 8.95
CA ALA A 212 -17.25 8.11 8.78
C ALA A 212 -18.16 8.10 7.54
N CYS A 213 -17.70 7.55 6.42
CA CYS A 213 -18.46 7.43 5.19
C CYS A 213 -19.68 6.51 5.37
N ALA A 214 -19.52 5.36 6.04
CA ALA A 214 -20.63 4.43 6.30
C ALA A 214 -21.76 5.11 7.12
N ILE A 215 -21.41 5.88 8.14
CA ILE A 215 -22.36 6.68 8.93
C ILE A 215 -23.08 7.68 8.03
N GLY A 216 -22.33 8.37 7.17
CA GLY A 216 -22.88 9.30 6.19
C GLY A 216 -23.91 8.62 5.28
N ILE A 217 -23.63 7.45 4.75
CA ILE A 217 -24.52 6.68 3.88
C ILE A 217 -25.81 6.28 4.64
N ILE A 218 -25.66 5.72 5.85
CA ILE A 218 -26.80 5.30 6.68
C ILE A 218 -27.72 6.49 7.01
N THR A 219 -27.15 7.67 7.21
CA THR A 219 -27.90 8.89 7.50
C THR A 219 -28.53 9.48 6.23
N MET A 220 -27.82 9.47 5.10
CA MET A 220 -28.24 10.11 3.86
C MET A 220 -29.36 9.34 3.15
N LEU A 221 -29.31 8.01 3.11
CA LEU A 221 -30.27 7.19 2.36
C LEU A 221 -31.72 7.37 2.81
N PRO A 222 -32.06 7.34 4.13
CA PRO A 222 -33.42 7.60 4.60
C PRO A 222 -33.90 9.01 4.27
N LEU A 223 -33.02 10.00 4.36
CA LEU A 223 -33.34 11.40 4.07
C LEU A 223 -33.61 11.62 2.58
N MET A 224 -32.84 11.00 1.69
CA MET A 224 -33.13 11.03 0.24
C MET A 224 -34.49 10.43 -0.09
N LYS A 225 -34.84 9.29 0.53
CA LYS A 225 -36.15 8.66 0.38
C LYS A 225 -37.27 9.57 0.88
N ALA A 226 -37.10 10.17 2.07
CA ALA A 226 -38.10 11.09 2.64
C ALA A 226 -38.27 12.36 1.81
N ALA A 227 -37.24 12.84 1.14
CA ALA A 227 -37.25 13.98 0.24
C ALA A 227 -37.77 13.64 -1.19
N GLY A 228 -38.12 12.39 -1.48
CA GLY A 228 -38.58 11.95 -2.80
C GLY A 228 -37.48 12.01 -3.88
N ILE A 229 -36.20 11.95 -3.50
CA ILE A 229 -35.06 11.99 -4.43
C ILE A 229 -34.87 10.59 -5.00
N GLU A 230 -35.17 10.43 -6.29
CA GLU A 230 -35.00 9.15 -6.97
C GLU A 230 -33.51 8.78 -7.19
N PRO A 231 -33.20 7.47 -7.11
CA PRO A 231 -31.88 6.94 -7.48
C PRO A 231 -31.49 7.36 -8.91
N HIS A 232 -30.19 7.52 -9.16
CA HIS A 232 -29.62 7.90 -10.47
C HIS A 232 -29.85 9.35 -10.94
N THR A 233 -30.60 10.17 -10.21
CA THR A 233 -30.70 11.62 -10.48
C THR A 233 -29.36 12.32 -10.22
N LYS A 234 -29.14 13.49 -10.85
CA LYS A 234 -27.96 14.32 -10.59
C LYS A 234 -27.84 14.68 -9.10
N THR A 235 -28.97 15.02 -8.48
CA THR A 235 -29.04 15.34 -7.05
C THR A 235 -28.64 14.16 -6.17
N ALA A 236 -29.14 12.95 -6.48
CA ALA A 236 -28.76 11.74 -5.75
C ALA A 236 -27.27 11.44 -5.87
N LYS A 237 -26.71 11.58 -7.08
CA LYS A 237 -25.25 11.41 -7.31
C LYS A 237 -24.44 12.44 -6.53
N PHE A 238 -24.83 13.70 -6.57
CA PHE A 238 -24.17 14.75 -5.80
C PHE A 238 -24.16 14.46 -4.31
N MET A 239 -25.31 14.12 -3.73
CA MET A 239 -25.45 13.81 -2.31
C MET A 239 -24.60 12.59 -1.90
N MET A 240 -24.65 11.51 -2.67
CA MET A 240 -23.95 10.27 -2.35
C MET A 240 -22.44 10.36 -2.59
N LEU A 241 -21.99 11.04 -3.64
CA LEU A 241 -20.56 11.20 -3.92
C LEU A 241 -19.87 12.18 -2.96
N SER A 242 -20.59 13.17 -2.45
CA SER A 242 -20.03 14.12 -1.48
C SER A 242 -19.59 13.47 -0.18
N LEU A 243 -20.14 12.31 0.19
CA LEU A 243 -19.79 11.60 1.42
C LEU A 243 -18.38 10.97 1.34
N PRO A 244 -18.09 10.03 0.42
CA PRO A 244 -16.77 9.41 0.35
C PRO A 244 -15.67 10.42 0.03
N PHE A 245 -15.92 11.36 -0.88
CA PHE A 245 -14.93 12.40 -1.18
C PHE A 245 -14.68 13.32 0.01
N GLY A 246 -15.74 13.69 0.73
CA GLY A 246 -15.62 14.49 1.95
C GLY A 246 -14.81 13.77 3.04
N CYS A 247 -15.11 12.48 3.27
CA CYS A 247 -14.37 11.66 4.24
C CYS A 247 -12.92 11.46 3.84
N SER A 248 -12.62 11.15 2.57
CA SER A 248 -11.25 10.94 2.09
C SER A 248 -10.41 12.23 2.18
N CYS A 249 -10.98 13.39 1.83
CA CYS A 249 -10.30 14.67 2.02
C CYS A 249 -10.04 14.96 3.50
N GLY A 250 -11.04 14.73 4.35
CA GLY A 250 -10.91 14.94 5.80
C GLY A 250 -9.93 13.97 6.45
N GLY A 251 -9.90 12.71 6.00
CA GLY A 251 -9.00 11.68 6.50
C GLY A 251 -7.51 12.03 6.38
N MET A 252 -7.14 12.90 5.45
CA MET A 252 -5.78 13.41 5.35
C MET A 252 -5.39 14.35 6.50
N GLY A 253 -6.36 14.86 7.26
CA GLY A 253 -6.13 15.83 8.33
C GLY A 253 -5.32 15.29 9.51
N SER A 254 -5.32 13.98 9.76
CA SER A 254 -4.52 13.40 10.84
C SER A 254 -3.90 12.06 10.47
N LEU A 255 -2.94 11.58 11.27
CA LEU A 255 -2.31 10.25 11.06
C LEU A 255 -3.29 9.09 11.21
N ILE A 256 -4.39 9.27 11.94
CA ILE A 256 -5.39 8.24 12.25
C ILE A 256 -6.47 8.17 11.16
N GLY A 257 -6.73 9.27 10.46
CA GLY A 257 -7.86 9.41 9.55
C GLY A 257 -7.85 8.39 8.40
N THR A 258 -6.67 8.07 7.86
CA THR A 258 -6.53 7.07 6.79
C THR A 258 -5.20 6.31 6.89
N PRO A 259 -5.19 4.98 6.59
CA PRO A 259 -3.99 4.14 6.69
C PRO A 259 -2.76 4.65 5.91
N PRO A 260 -2.88 5.21 4.70
CA PRO A 260 -1.72 5.74 3.98
C PRO A 260 -0.92 6.78 4.73
N ASN A 261 -1.55 7.60 5.58
CA ASN A 261 -0.85 8.62 6.38
C ASN A 261 0.15 7.99 7.36
N ALA A 262 -0.27 6.95 8.09
CA ALA A 262 0.58 6.24 9.02
C ALA A 262 1.69 5.46 8.32
N ILE A 263 1.39 4.87 7.14
CA ILE A 263 2.38 4.18 6.31
C ILE A 263 3.45 5.16 5.83
N PHE A 264 3.03 6.35 5.36
CA PHE A 264 3.97 7.37 4.91
C PHE A 264 4.87 7.85 6.06
N ALA A 265 4.30 8.12 7.24
CA ALA A 265 5.08 8.54 8.41
C ALA A 265 6.13 7.49 8.82
N ALA A 266 5.75 6.20 8.81
CA ALA A 266 6.67 5.10 9.07
C ALA A 266 7.78 4.99 7.99
N TYR A 267 7.43 5.19 6.73
CA TYR A 267 8.40 5.21 5.63
C TYR A 267 9.39 6.38 5.78
N ALA A 268 8.90 7.59 6.07
CA ALA A 268 9.72 8.77 6.27
C ALA A 268 10.74 8.58 7.42
N SER A 269 10.29 7.98 8.52
CA SER A 269 11.16 7.63 9.63
C SER A 269 12.24 6.63 9.22
N LYS A 270 11.86 5.55 8.54
CA LYS A 270 12.81 4.49 8.14
C LYS A 270 13.79 4.92 7.04
N ALA A 271 13.32 5.65 6.02
CA ALA A 271 14.12 5.99 4.84
C ALA A 271 14.95 7.28 5.04
N HIS A 272 14.45 8.22 5.81
CA HIS A 272 15.03 9.56 5.94
C HIS A 272 15.35 9.95 7.39
N GLY A 273 15.04 9.12 8.39
CA GLY A 273 15.24 9.44 9.80
C GLY A 273 14.34 10.57 10.32
N VAL A 274 13.26 10.90 9.59
CA VAL A 274 12.34 11.98 9.95
C VAL A 274 11.16 11.41 10.73
N GLU A 275 11.07 11.70 12.00
CA GLU A 275 9.93 11.32 12.83
C GLU A 275 8.81 12.35 12.70
N ILE A 276 7.67 11.92 12.14
CA ILE A 276 6.49 12.76 11.98
C ILE A 276 5.49 12.41 13.07
N GLY A 277 5.39 13.29 14.07
CA GLY A 277 4.42 13.17 15.15
C GLY A 277 3.00 13.55 14.73
N PHE A 278 2.01 13.13 15.52
CA PHE A 278 0.59 13.42 15.27
C PHE A 278 0.31 14.92 15.10
N ALA A 279 0.85 15.75 15.99
CA ALA A 279 0.64 17.20 15.96
C ALA A 279 1.29 17.86 14.72
N GLN A 280 2.47 17.40 14.32
CA GLN A 280 3.16 17.90 13.12
C GLN A 280 2.38 17.56 11.87
N TRP A 281 1.86 16.32 11.78
CA TRP A 281 0.99 15.92 10.67
C TRP A 281 -0.27 16.77 10.63
N ALA A 282 -0.99 16.89 11.75
CA ALA A 282 -2.24 17.65 11.85
C ALA A 282 -2.07 19.13 11.51
N ALA A 283 -0.95 19.73 11.87
CA ALA A 283 -0.67 21.14 11.56
C ALA A 283 -0.61 21.41 10.04
N LEU A 284 -0.15 20.46 9.25
CA LEU A 284 -0.13 20.55 7.77
C LEU A 284 -1.38 19.92 7.14
N GLY A 285 -1.81 18.78 7.66
CA GLY A 285 -2.91 17.99 7.11
C GLY A 285 -4.27 18.66 7.24
N ILE A 286 -4.58 19.28 8.37
CA ILE A 286 -5.89 19.94 8.58
C ILE A 286 -6.12 21.11 7.60
N PRO A 287 -5.20 22.07 7.41
CA PRO A 287 -5.38 23.12 6.43
C PRO A 287 -5.57 22.58 5.01
N VAL A 288 -4.77 21.58 4.61
CA VAL A 288 -4.87 20.95 3.30
C VAL A 288 -6.22 20.24 3.14
N ALA A 289 -6.66 19.48 4.14
CA ALA A 289 -7.95 18.79 4.15
C ALA A 289 -9.13 19.77 3.99
N LEU A 290 -9.10 20.91 4.68
CA LEU A 290 -10.15 21.92 4.59
C LEU A 290 -10.22 22.56 3.20
N VAL A 291 -9.08 22.87 2.59
CA VAL A 291 -9.01 23.40 1.22
C VAL A 291 -9.54 22.37 0.22
N LEU A 292 -9.14 21.12 0.34
CA LEU A 292 -9.60 20.03 -0.53
C LEU A 292 -11.10 19.75 -0.36
N LEU A 293 -11.62 19.80 0.86
CA LEU A 293 -13.05 19.70 1.12
C LEU A 293 -13.85 20.80 0.39
N ALA A 294 -13.37 22.04 0.46
CA ALA A 294 -14.02 23.16 -0.23
C ALA A 294 -13.97 22.99 -1.76
N ILE A 295 -12.81 22.62 -2.32
CA ILE A 295 -12.65 22.39 -3.76
C ILE A 295 -13.53 21.24 -4.23
N THR A 296 -13.52 20.11 -3.52
CA THR A 296 -14.29 18.91 -3.86
C THR A 296 -15.78 19.23 -3.87
N TRP A 297 -16.26 19.95 -2.85
CA TRP A 297 -17.65 20.35 -2.79
C TRP A 297 -18.04 21.27 -3.95
N LEU A 298 -17.22 22.26 -4.30
CA LEU A 298 -17.46 23.15 -5.42
C LEU A 298 -17.51 22.40 -6.77
N LEU A 299 -16.66 21.39 -6.94
CA LEU A 299 -16.65 20.57 -8.15
C LEU A 299 -17.87 19.69 -8.26
N LEU A 300 -18.32 19.10 -7.15
CA LEU A 300 -19.49 18.22 -7.11
C LEU A 300 -20.81 18.98 -7.20
N ALA A 301 -20.85 20.24 -6.76
CA ALA A 301 -22.04 21.10 -6.79
C ALA A 301 -22.33 21.70 -8.19
N ARG A 302 -21.41 21.56 -9.15
CA ARG A 302 -21.60 21.94 -10.57
C ARG A 302 -22.30 20.84 -11.36
#